data_ba0951a53e7f33ce8363e0eb777dc1c4
#
_entry.id   ba0951a53e7f33ce8363e0eb777dc1c4
#
_cell.length_a   1.000
_cell.length_b   1.000
_cell.length_c   1.000
_cell.angle_alpha   90.00
_cell.angle_beta   90.00
_cell.angle_gamma   90.00
#
_symmetry.space_group_name_H-M   'P 1'
#
loop_
_entity.id
_entity.type
_entity.pdbx_description
1 polymer ?
#
loop_
_entity_poly.entity_id
_entity_poly.type
_entity_poly.pdbx_seq_one_letter_code
_entity_poly.pdbx_strand_id
1 'polypeptide(L)'
;MSRILIIEDEAGIARFVELELKHEGNEVENAADGREGLDKALSGSFDLILLDVMLPGLNGMEVLRRLRQEKDTPVIMLTARDAVMDKVAGLDAGADDYITKPFAIEELLARIRVGLKKRRSSAAETPAPASNVLRAGGLVLEPSSYTVTMNNQPINLTKKEFDLLKYLMSHKGEAVTRD
;
A
#
# COMPACT_ATOMS: atom_id res chain seq x y z
N MET A 1 11.16 0.84 -15.22
CA MET A 1 10.90 2.27 -15.09
C MET A 1 9.47 2.44 -14.62
N SER A 2 9.27 3.03 -13.44
CA SER A 2 7.94 3.21 -12.84
C SER A 2 7.59 4.68 -12.79
N ARG A 3 6.29 5.01 -12.92
CA ARG A 3 5.80 6.40 -12.80
C ARG A 3 5.24 6.61 -11.40
N ILE A 4 5.81 7.59 -10.70
CA ILE A 4 5.48 7.90 -9.30
C ILE A 4 4.95 9.33 -9.22
N LEU A 5 3.83 9.53 -8.55
CA LEU A 5 3.28 10.84 -8.24
C LEU A 5 3.61 11.18 -6.78
N ILE A 6 4.16 12.36 -6.54
CA ILE A 6 4.39 12.91 -5.20
C ILE A 6 3.38 14.04 -4.99
N ILE A 7 2.57 13.94 -3.96
CA ILE A 7 1.62 14.97 -3.53
C ILE A 7 2.09 15.47 -2.16
N GLU A 8 2.83 16.58 -2.17
CA GLU A 8 3.53 17.13 -1.01
C GLU A 8 3.69 18.64 -1.19
N ASP A 9 3.23 19.43 -0.22
CA ASP A 9 3.29 20.90 -0.28
C ASP A 9 4.64 21.48 0.15
N GLU A 10 5.43 20.74 0.93
CA GLU A 10 6.78 21.14 1.27
C GLU A 10 7.75 20.91 0.09
N ALA A 11 8.05 21.98 -0.65
CA ALA A 11 8.87 21.92 -1.84
C ALA A 11 10.26 21.28 -1.60
N GLY A 12 10.85 21.45 -0.42
CA GLY A 12 12.13 20.83 -0.05
C GLY A 12 12.04 19.31 0.02
N ILE A 13 11.01 18.77 0.65
CA ILE A 13 10.78 17.33 0.76
C ILE A 13 10.44 16.74 -0.61
N ALA A 14 9.50 17.36 -1.33
CA ALA A 14 9.11 16.92 -2.67
C ALA A 14 10.32 16.86 -3.61
N ARG A 15 11.15 17.90 -3.63
CA ARG A 15 12.35 17.97 -4.46
C ARG A 15 13.40 16.93 -4.09
N PHE A 16 13.63 16.73 -2.80
CA PHE A 16 14.58 15.73 -2.31
C PHE A 16 14.17 14.32 -2.73
N VAL A 17 12.92 13.96 -2.46
CA VAL A 17 12.38 12.64 -2.83
C VAL A 17 12.35 12.45 -4.34
N GLU A 18 12.00 13.48 -5.10
CA GLU A 18 12.02 13.45 -6.56
C GLU A 18 13.41 13.10 -7.11
N LEU A 19 14.44 13.75 -6.59
CA LEU A 19 15.83 13.52 -7.05
C LEU A 19 16.28 12.08 -6.78
N GLU A 20 16.00 11.55 -5.60
CA GLU A 20 16.35 10.18 -5.24
C GLU A 20 15.60 9.14 -6.09
N LEU A 21 14.30 9.35 -6.34
CA LEU A 21 13.53 8.46 -7.18
C LEU A 21 13.96 8.49 -8.64
N LYS A 22 14.33 9.66 -9.17
CA LYS A 22 14.89 9.79 -10.51
C LYS A 22 16.26 9.13 -10.62
N HIS A 23 17.07 9.22 -9.58
CA HIS A 23 18.36 8.52 -9.52
C HIS A 23 18.18 6.99 -9.57
N GLU A 24 17.10 6.46 -9.02
CA GLU A 24 16.71 5.04 -9.13
C GLU A 24 16.07 4.68 -10.48
N GLY A 25 15.97 5.61 -11.43
CA GLY A 25 15.45 5.35 -12.77
C GLY A 25 13.93 5.41 -12.90
N ASN A 26 13.25 6.12 -11.98
CA ASN A 26 11.81 6.32 -12.05
C ASN A 26 11.43 7.64 -12.70
N GLU A 27 10.26 7.69 -13.32
CA GLU A 27 9.62 8.95 -13.71
C GLU A 27 8.83 9.51 -12.52
N VAL A 28 8.98 10.81 -12.26
CA VAL A 28 8.36 11.45 -11.11
C VAL A 28 7.61 12.70 -11.54
N GLU A 29 6.37 12.83 -11.09
CA GLU A 29 5.58 14.04 -11.16
C GLU A 29 5.26 14.54 -9.74
N ASN A 30 5.15 15.86 -9.58
CA ASN A 30 4.84 16.51 -8.31
C ASN A 30 3.50 17.25 -8.40
N ALA A 31 2.80 17.31 -7.28
CA ALA A 31 1.67 18.18 -7.03
C ALA A 31 1.83 18.82 -5.64
N ALA A 32 1.58 20.11 -5.53
CA ALA A 32 1.78 20.89 -4.31
C ALA A 32 0.50 21.02 -3.45
N ASP A 33 -0.63 20.57 -3.92
CA ASP A 33 -1.89 20.55 -3.18
C ASP A 33 -2.74 19.32 -3.50
N GLY A 34 -3.72 19.05 -2.64
CA GLY A 34 -4.54 17.86 -2.75
C GLY A 34 -5.44 17.81 -3.98
N ARG A 35 -5.90 18.95 -4.51
CA ARG A 35 -6.75 19.02 -5.71
C ARG A 35 -5.94 18.68 -6.95
N GLU A 36 -4.83 19.37 -7.15
CA GLU A 36 -3.90 19.08 -8.25
C GLU A 36 -3.46 17.62 -8.21
N GLY A 37 -3.11 17.13 -7.01
CA GLY A 37 -2.70 15.76 -6.80
C GLY A 37 -3.77 14.75 -7.18
N LEU A 38 -5.02 14.97 -6.79
CA LEU A 38 -6.14 14.12 -7.14
C LEU A 38 -6.40 14.13 -8.65
N ASP A 39 -6.43 15.31 -9.28
CA ASP A 39 -6.66 15.44 -10.72
C ASP A 39 -5.59 14.69 -11.52
N LYS A 40 -4.31 14.82 -11.15
CA LYS A 40 -3.21 14.07 -11.76
C LYS A 40 -3.34 12.57 -11.52
N ALA A 41 -3.66 12.17 -10.28
CA ALA A 41 -3.82 10.76 -9.93
C ALA A 41 -4.96 10.08 -10.71
N LEU A 42 -6.06 10.79 -10.96
CA LEU A 42 -7.20 10.26 -11.71
C LEU A 42 -6.96 10.26 -13.21
N SER A 43 -6.39 11.32 -13.77
CA SER A 43 -6.14 11.45 -15.22
C SER A 43 -4.90 10.68 -15.69
N GLY A 44 -3.88 10.55 -14.86
CA GLY A 44 -2.62 9.87 -15.18
C GLY A 44 -2.61 8.39 -14.86
N SER A 45 -1.61 7.70 -15.41
CA SER A 45 -1.29 6.31 -15.07
C SER A 45 -0.03 6.27 -14.22
N PHE A 46 -0.19 6.19 -12.91
CA PHE A 46 0.92 6.09 -11.97
C PHE A 46 0.99 4.67 -11.39
N ASP A 47 2.20 4.23 -11.11
CA ASP A 47 2.46 2.94 -10.50
C ASP A 47 2.43 2.99 -8.97
N LEU A 48 2.68 4.18 -8.41
CA LEU A 48 2.63 4.45 -6.98
C LEU A 48 2.41 5.94 -6.75
N ILE A 49 1.76 6.27 -5.64
CA ILE A 49 1.54 7.65 -5.18
C ILE A 49 2.10 7.80 -3.78
N LEU A 50 2.93 8.83 -3.58
CA LEU A 50 3.29 9.33 -2.25
C LEU A 50 2.35 10.49 -1.93
N LEU A 51 1.69 10.44 -0.79
CA LEU A 51 0.63 11.37 -0.43
C LEU A 51 0.80 11.88 1.00
N ASP A 52 1.06 13.17 1.14
CA ASP A 52 1.04 13.81 2.45
C ASP A 52 -0.40 13.88 3.00
N VAL A 53 -0.54 13.62 4.28
CA VAL A 53 -1.83 13.79 5.01
C VAL A 53 -2.19 15.26 5.12
N MET A 54 -1.22 16.11 5.43
CA MET A 54 -1.41 17.54 5.72
C MET A 54 -1.19 18.39 4.47
N LEU A 55 -2.18 18.43 3.59
CA LEU A 55 -2.12 19.22 2.36
C LEU A 55 -3.06 20.43 2.43
N PRO A 56 -2.70 21.56 1.78
CA PRO A 56 -3.63 22.69 1.63
C PRO A 56 -4.77 22.33 0.68
N GLY A 57 -5.91 22.94 0.88
CA GLY A 57 -7.11 22.77 0.06
C GLY A 57 -7.82 21.45 0.35
N LEU A 58 -7.43 20.37 -0.29
CA LEU A 58 -7.97 19.03 -0.06
C LEU A 58 -6.94 18.19 0.70
N ASN A 59 -7.24 17.77 1.93
CA ASN A 59 -6.31 16.98 2.73
C ASN A 59 -6.06 15.60 2.12
N GLY A 60 -4.93 14.98 2.49
CA GLY A 60 -4.49 13.70 1.92
C GLY A 60 -5.46 12.55 2.16
N MET A 61 -6.17 12.53 3.28
CA MET A 61 -7.17 11.50 3.58
C MET A 61 -8.36 11.56 2.62
N GLU A 62 -8.82 12.76 2.31
CA GLU A 62 -9.91 12.97 1.35
C GLU A 62 -9.46 12.66 -0.09
N VAL A 63 -8.21 13.01 -0.44
CA VAL A 63 -7.61 12.60 -1.72
C VAL A 63 -7.61 11.08 -1.85
N LEU A 64 -7.15 10.36 -0.83
CA LEU A 64 -7.13 8.90 -0.82
C LEU A 64 -8.53 8.32 -0.97
N ARG A 65 -9.51 8.83 -0.19
CA ARG A 65 -10.89 8.36 -0.23
C ARG A 65 -11.50 8.50 -1.63
N ARG A 66 -11.31 9.63 -2.28
CA ARG A 66 -11.81 9.89 -3.64
C ARG A 66 -11.06 9.05 -4.67
N LEU A 67 -9.75 8.91 -4.55
CA LEU A 67 -8.96 8.07 -5.43
C LEU A 67 -9.45 6.62 -5.40
N ARG A 68 -9.74 6.08 -4.22
CA ARG A 68 -10.22 4.69 -4.04
C ARG A 68 -11.59 4.41 -4.65
N GLN A 69 -12.38 5.44 -4.96
CA GLN A 69 -13.64 5.26 -5.70
C GLN A 69 -13.42 4.91 -7.17
N GLU A 70 -12.24 5.25 -7.71
CA GLU A 70 -11.96 5.10 -9.14
C GLU A 70 -10.71 4.25 -9.44
N LYS A 71 -9.74 4.19 -8.53
CA LYS A 71 -8.44 3.54 -8.76
C LYS A 71 -7.89 2.84 -7.53
N ASP A 72 -7.18 1.72 -7.79
CA ASP A 72 -6.46 0.92 -6.79
C ASP A 72 -4.94 1.18 -6.81
N THR A 73 -4.50 2.30 -7.35
CA THR A 73 -3.07 2.65 -7.40
C THR A 73 -2.47 2.61 -5.99
N PRO A 74 -1.34 1.92 -5.76
CA PRO A 74 -0.68 1.88 -4.47
C PRO A 74 -0.39 3.28 -3.92
N VAL A 75 -0.76 3.53 -2.67
CA VAL A 75 -0.56 4.80 -1.99
C VAL A 75 0.22 4.58 -0.70
N ILE A 76 1.32 5.31 -0.55
CA ILE A 76 2.07 5.44 0.69
C ILE A 76 1.77 6.82 1.27
N MET A 77 1.18 6.84 2.47
CA MET A 77 0.88 8.09 3.17
C MET A 77 2.12 8.61 3.91
N LEU A 78 2.39 9.90 3.76
CA LEU A 78 3.38 10.62 4.56
C LEU A 78 2.64 11.34 5.70
N THR A 79 3.06 11.13 6.94
CA THR A 79 2.32 11.64 8.11
C THR A 79 3.27 12.19 9.17
N ALA A 80 2.82 13.20 9.92
CA ALA A 80 3.56 13.69 11.08
C ALA A 80 3.63 12.64 12.19
N ARG A 81 4.70 12.70 13.01
CA ARG A 81 5.02 11.70 14.04
C ARG A 81 3.90 11.47 15.06
N ASP A 82 3.10 12.49 15.33
CA ASP A 82 2.09 12.48 16.40
C ASP A 82 0.69 12.01 15.94
N ALA A 83 0.55 11.68 14.66
CA ALA A 83 -0.74 11.34 14.05
C ALA A 83 -1.02 9.83 14.07
N VAL A 84 -1.00 9.20 15.25
CA VAL A 84 -1.37 7.77 15.40
C VAL A 84 -2.82 7.52 14.96
N MET A 85 -3.70 8.47 15.23
CA MET A 85 -5.12 8.40 14.78
C MET A 85 -5.23 8.48 13.27
N ASP A 86 -4.38 9.24 12.59
CA ASP A 86 -4.36 9.33 11.13
C ASP A 86 -3.89 8.02 10.48
N LYS A 87 -3.01 7.26 11.13
CA LYS A 87 -2.57 5.95 10.65
C LYS A 87 -3.70 4.94 10.63
N VAL A 88 -4.50 4.89 11.68
CA VAL A 88 -5.65 3.98 11.76
C VAL A 88 -6.71 4.38 10.74
N ALA A 89 -7.08 5.67 10.70
CA ALA A 89 -8.05 6.20 9.75
C ALA A 89 -7.63 5.98 8.28
N GLY A 90 -6.34 6.09 7.99
CA GLY A 90 -5.87 5.92 6.63
C GLY A 90 -5.78 4.45 6.18
N LEU A 91 -5.44 3.51 7.07
CA LEU A 91 -5.54 2.07 6.76
C LEU A 91 -7.00 1.71 6.45
N ASP A 92 -7.94 2.25 7.21
CA ASP A 92 -9.37 2.09 6.95
C ASP A 92 -9.80 2.78 5.63
N ALA A 93 -9.14 3.87 5.25
CA ALA A 93 -9.37 4.56 3.98
C ALA A 93 -8.73 3.88 2.76
N GLY A 94 -7.92 2.83 2.97
CA GLY A 94 -7.33 2.02 1.91
C GLY A 94 -5.92 2.44 1.47
N ALA A 95 -5.12 3.07 2.35
CA ALA A 95 -3.69 3.25 2.12
C ALA A 95 -2.95 1.90 2.18
N ASP A 96 -1.94 1.74 1.33
CA ASP A 96 -1.13 0.51 1.29
C ASP A 96 -0.04 0.51 2.35
N ASP A 97 0.48 1.69 2.71
CA ASP A 97 1.53 1.85 3.72
C ASP A 97 1.57 3.28 4.27
N TYR A 98 2.33 3.46 5.34
CA TYR A 98 2.58 4.73 6.01
C TYR A 98 4.04 4.90 6.32
N ILE A 99 4.50 6.14 6.23
CA ILE A 99 5.80 6.56 6.75
C ILE A 99 5.64 7.86 7.54
N THR A 100 6.30 7.93 8.69
CA THR A 100 6.26 9.13 9.54
C THR A 100 7.38 10.09 9.20
N LYS A 101 7.07 11.39 9.14
CA LYS A 101 8.05 12.47 9.02
C LYS A 101 8.66 12.81 10.39
N PRO A 102 9.96 13.07 10.50
CA PRO A 102 10.98 12.90 9.47
C PRO A 102 11.29 11.43 9.20
N PHE A 103 11.56 11.07 7.97
CA PHE A 103 11.90 9.71 7.55
C PHE A 103 13.32 9.61 6.99
N ALA A 104 13.93 8.43 7.10
CA ALA A 104 15.14 8.10 6.37
C ALA A 104 14.79 7.81 4.91
N ILE A 105 15.56 8.33 3.97
CA ILE A 105 15.31 8.12 2.54
C ILE A 105 15.38 6.63 2.17
N GLU A 106 16.27 5.89 2.77
CA GLU A 106 16.42 4.44 2.56
C GLU A 106 15.15 3.67 2.96
N GLU A 107 14.48 4.09 4.05
CA GLU A 107 13.21 3.51 4.47
C GLU A 107 12.11 3.80 3.45
N LEU A 108 12.00 5.04 2.99
CA LEU A 108 11.02 5.43 1.98
C LEU A 108 11.23 4.65 0.68
N LEU A 109 12.45 4.57 0.18
CA LEU A 109 12.77 3.84 -1.04
C LEU A 109 12.48 2.34 -0.91
N ALA A 110 12.76 1.73 0.24
CA ALA A 110 12.43 0.33 0.51
C ALA A 110 10.91 0.08 0.46
N ARG A 111 10.10 0.95 1.06
CA ARG A 111 8.63 0.85 1.03
C ARG A 111 8.07 1.06 -0.38
N ILE A 112 8.63 1.97 -1.15
CA ILE A 112 8.27 2.20 -2.55
C ILE A 112 8.54 0.94 -3.39
N ARG A 113 9.70 0.30 -3.23
CA ARG A 113 10.02 -0.94 -3.95
C ARG A 113 9.01 -2.06 -3.63
N VAL A 114 8.60 -2.19 -2.37
CA VAL A 114 7.57 -3.17 -1.95
C VAL A 114 6.22 -2.84 -2.60
N GLY A 115 5.81 -1.58 -2.59
CA GLY A 115 4.56 -1.13 -3.21
C GLY A 115 4.52 -1.38 -4.72
N LEU A 116 5.61 -1.07 -5.42
CA LEU A 116 5.75 -1.32 -6.86
C LEU A 116 5.77 -2.81 -7.21
N LYS A 117 6.39 -3.64 -6.38
CA LYS A 117 6.41 -5.10 -6.57
C LYS A 117 5.01 -5.70 -6.41
N LYS A 118 4.26 -5.25 -5.41
CA LYS A 118 2.87 -5.69 -5.17
C LYS A 118 1.97 -5.41 -6.39
N ARG A 119 2.12 -4.22 -6.99
CA ARG A 119 1.36 -3.87 -8.21
C ARG A 119 1.72 -4.75 -9.41
N ARG A 120 3.00 -5.03 -9.63
CA ARG A 120 3.44 -5.91 -10.73
C ARG A 120 2.87 -7.32 -10.57
N SER A 121 2.75 -7.82 -9.34
CA SER A 121 2.13 -9.12 -9.07
C SER A 121 0.62 -9.11 -9.35
N SER A 122 -0.09 -8.03 -9.06
CA SER A 122 -1.52 -7.89 -9.35
C SER A 122 -1.81 -7.58 -10.84
N ALA A 123 -0.88 -6.96 -11.56
CA ALA A 123 -1.02 -6.70 -13.01
C ALA A 123 -0.62 -7.91 -13.87
N ALA A 124 0.04 -8.91 -13.30
CA ALA A 124 0.49 -10.13 -13.97
C ALA A 124 -0.50 -11.29 -13.81
N GLU A 125 -1.74 -11.04 -13.40
CA GLU A 125 -2.81 -12.04 -13.40
C GLU A 125 -3.40 -12.28 -14.79
N THR A 126 -2.59 -12.85 -15.67
CA THR A 126 -3.03 -13.97 -16.50
C THR A 126 -2.88 -15.23 -15.63
N PRO A 127 -3.80 -16.19 -15.71
CA PRO A 127 -3.80 -17.33 -14.79
C PRO A 127 -2.58 -18.20 -15.01
N ALA A 128 -1.54 -17.97 -14.23
CA ALA A 128 -0.48 -18.95 -14.08
C ALA A 128 -0.83 -19.86 -12.89
N PRO A 129 -0.81 -21.18 -13.05
CA PRO A 129 -1.15 -22.11 -11.99
C PRO A 129 0.01 -22.22 -11.01
N ALA A 130 -0.02 -21.46 -9.95
CA ALA A 130 0.59 -21.72 -8.65
C ALA A 130 0.09 -20.65 -7.66
N SER A 131 -1.19 -20.65 -7.40
CA SER A 131 -1.72 -19.97 -6.22
C SER A 131 -1.12 -20.69 -5.00
N ASN A 132 -0.37 -19.97 -4.18
CA ASN A 132 -0.04 -20.39 -2.82
C ASN A 132 -1.31 -20.41 -1.95
N VAL A 133 -2.37 -20.98 -2.47
CA VAL A 133 -3.61 -21.19 -1.74
C VAL A 133 -3.38 -22.31 -0.75
N LEU A 134 -3.40 -21.97 0.51
CA LEU A 134 -3.29 -22.96 1.59
C LEU A 134 -4.68 -23.58 1.83
N ARG A 135 -4.71 -24.92 1.83
CA ARG A 135 -5.95 -25.68 2.05
C ARG A 135 -5.78 -26.65 3.19
N ALA A 136 -6.74 -26.63 4.12
CA ALA A 136 -6.80 -27.57 5.24
C ALA A 136 -8.24 -27.95 5.53
N GLY A 137 -8.65 -29.15 5.15
CA GLY A 137 -10.05 -29.56 5.23
C GLY A 137 -10.94 -28.70 4.33
N GLY A 138 -12.02 -28.14 4.88
CA GLY A 138 -12.87 -27.18 4.16
C GLY A 138 -12.39 -25.73 4.20
N LEU A 139 -11.24 -25.45 4.82
CA LEU A 139 -10.67 -24.11 4.97
C LEU A 139 -9.75 -23.82 3.78
N VAL A 140 -9.97 -22.68 3.15
CA VAL A 140 -9.16 -22.14 2.04
C VAL A 140 -8.66 -20.76 2.41
N LEU A 141 -7.35 -20.58 2.44
CA LEU A 141 -6.69 -19.30 2.72
C LEU A 141 -5.94 -18.85 1.48
N GLU A 142 -6.31 -17.69 0.97
CA GLU A 142 -5.66 -17.05 -0.17
C GLU A 142 -4.81 -15.87 0.29
N PRO A 143 -3.48 -16.02 0.37
CA PRO A 143 -2.60 -14.98 0.88
C PRO A 143 -2.56 -13.70 0.05
N SER A 144 -2.81 -13.82 -1.25
CA SER A 144 -2.76 -12.71 -2.20
C SER A 144 -3.91 -11.71 -2.01
N SER A 145 -5.10 -12.20 -1.67
CA SER A 145 -6.32 -11.40 -1.48
C SER A 145 -6.68 -11.19 -0.01
N TYR A 146 -5.90 -11.74 0.92
CA TYR A 146 -6.22 -11.76 2.36
C TYR A 146 -7.60 -12.34 2.67
N THR A 147 -8.06 -13.28 1.84
CA THR A 147 -9.36 -13.93 2.02
C THR A 147 -9.22 -15.31 2.64
N VAL A 148 -10.16 -15.63 3.50
CA VAL A 148 -10.32 -16.95 4.09
C VAL A 148 -11.76 -17.40 3.89
N THR A 149 -11.93 -18.62 3.40
CA THR A 149 -13.24 -19.24 3.24
C THR A 149 -13.28 -20.60 3.94
N MET A 150 -14.41 -20.92 4.53
CA MET A 150 -14.71 -22.24 5.08
C MET A 150 -15.95 -22.82 4.40
N ASN A 151 -15.78 -23.96 3.72
CA ASN A 151 -16.87 -24.57 2.95
C ASN A 151 -17.55 -23.60 1.96
N ASN A 152 -16.75 -22.78 1.25
CA ASN A 152 -17.21 -21.73 0.33
C ASN A 152 -17.89 -20.52 0.99
N GLN A 153 -17.85 -20.39 2.30
CA GLN A 153 -18.36 -19.21 3.00
C GLN A 153 -17.20 -18.32 3.47
N PRO A 154 -17.25 -17.00 3.20
CA PRO A 154 -16.18 -16.10 3.60
C PRO A 154 -16.12 -15.91 5.12
N ILE A 155 -14.92 -15.96 5.67
CA ILE A 155 -14.65 -15.69 7.09
C ILE A 155 -13.90 -14.37 7.19
N ASN A 156 -14.40 -13.45 7.97
CA ASN A 156 -13.72 -12.20 8.26
C ASN A 156 -12.75 -12.38 9.43
N LEU A 157 -11.47 -12.25 9.15
CA LEU A 157 -10.41 -12.29 10.14
C LEU A 157 -9.73 -10.93 10.23
N THR A 158 -9.28 -10.57 11.42
CA THR A 158 -8.34 -9.47 11.61
C THR A 158 -6.99 -9.84 10.99
N LYS A 159 -6.14 -8.85 10.71
CA LYS A 159 -4.82 -9.09 10.14
C LYS A 159 -3.98 -10.05 10.98
N LYS A 160 -4.03 -9.93 12.31
CA LYS A 160 -3.30 -10.81 13.24
C LYS A 160 -3.80 -12.25 13.19
N GLU A 161 -5.11 -12.44 13.13
CA GLU A 161 -5.74 -13.75 13.01
C GLU A 161 -5.41 -14.40 11.66
N PHE A 162 -5.42 -13.61 10.58
CA PHE A 162 -5.05 -14.05 9.26
C PHE A 162 -3.57 -14.50 9.21
N ASP A 163 -2.65 -13.69 9.73
CA ASP A 163 -1.22 -14.00 9.75
C ASP A 163 -0.92 -15.25 10.58
N LEU A 164 -1.61 -15.41 11.73
CA LEU A 164 -1.51 -16.60 12.56
C LEU A 164 -2.04 -17.84 11.83
N LEU A 165 -3.19 -17.75 11.20
CA LEU A 165 -3.78 -18.85 10.45
C LEU A 165 -2.89 -19.25 9.27
N LYS A 166 -2.35 -18.29 8.54
CA LYS A 166 -1.40 -18.50 7.45
C LYS A 166 -0.16 -19.24 7.95
N TYR A 167 0.40 -18.83 9.08
CA TYR A 167 1.55 -19.49 9.71
C TYR A 167 1.25 -20.95 10.05
N LEU A 168 0.13 -21.20 10.74
CA LEU A 168 -0.29 -22.55 11.13
C LEU A 168 -0.55 -23.47 9.93
N MET A 169 -1.18 -22.93 8.88
CA MET A 169 -1.45 -23.69 7.66
C MET A 169 -0.18 -24.01 6.85
N SER A 170 0.83 -23.14 6.92
CA SER A 170 2.13 -23.37 6.26
C SER A 170 2.98 -24.43 6.97
N HIS A 171 2.75 -24.64 8.27
CA HIS A 171 3.45 -25.62 9.11
C HIS A 171 2.55 -26.79 9.50
N LYS A 172 1.65 -27.17 8.61
CA LYS A 172 0.73 -28.27 8.83
C LYS A 172 1.49 -29.61 9.02
N GLY A 173 1.29 -30.21 10.18
CA GLY A 173 1.95 -31.48 10.53
C GLY A 173 3.21 -31.33 11.39
N GLU A 174 3.63 -30.11 11.69
CA GLU A 174 4.71 -29.83 12.63
C GLU A 174 4.13 -29.38 13.98
N ALA A 175 4.76 -29.80 15.06
CA ALA A 175 4.40 -29.32 16.39
C ALA A 175 4.93 -27.89 16.58
N VAL A 176 4.04 -26.92 16.65
CA VAL A 176 4.42 -25.52 16.93
C VAL A 176 4.56 -25.36 18.43
N THR A 177 5.78 -25.19 18.92
CA THR A 177 6.06 -24.88 20.33
C THR A 177 5.89 -23.37 20.56
N ARG A 178 5.38 -23.03 21.73
CA ARG A 178 5.25 -21.66 22.18
C ARG A 178 6.54 -21.29 22.93
N ASP A 179 7.42 -20.56 22.30
CA ASP A 179 8.56 -19.89 22.93
C ASP A 179 8.23 -18.45 23.23
#